data_95d7e68f1ed5180cb7543358544e0b1f
#
_entry.id   95d7e68f1ed5180cb7543358544e0b1f
#
_cell.length_a   1.000
_cell.length_b   1.000
_cell.length_c   1.000
_cell.angle_alpha   90.00
_cell.angle_beta   90.00
_cell.angle_gamma   90.00
#
_symmetry.space_group_name_H-M   'P 1'
#
loop_
_entity.id
_entity.type
_entity.pdbx_description
1 polymer ?
#
loop_
_entity_poly.entity_id
_entity_poly.type
_entity_poly.pdbx_seq_one_letter_code
_entity_poly.pdbx_strand_id
1 'polypeptide(L)'
;HTGEGDDIPVSMWQRFASPVWTDIDQGDTLQRQSAREDDDEKHICPLQLGVIRRAMKLWTNPGDVVLSPFAGIGSEGHVAVQMGRKFVGAELKGSYYAQAVKNLHAASPDGGPQVELFA
;
A
#
# COMPACT_ATOMS: atom_id res chain seq x y z
N HIS A 1 -11.67 -7.69 13.81
CA HIS A 1 -12.13 -8.13 12.48
C HIS A 1 -13.54 -8.70 12.59
N THR A 2 -14.48 -8.20 11.85
CA THR A 2 -15.91 -8.55 11.99
C THR A 2 -16.33 -9.82 11.26
N GLY A 3 -15.48 -10.37 10.43
CA GLY A 3 -15.73 -11.59 9.69
C GLY A 3 -16.68 -11.48 8.50
N GLU A 4 -17.20 -10.31 8.20
CA GLU A 4 -18.04 -10.11 7.03
C GLU A 4 -17.21 -9.92 5.76
N GLY A 5 -17.30 -10.86 4.84
CA GLY A 5 -16.75 -10.74 3.48
C GLY A 5 -15.24 -10.93 3.32
N ASP A 6 -14.48 -10.99 4.39
CA ASP A 6 -13.04 -11.17 4.32
C ASP A 6 -12.48 -11.96 5.51
N ASP A 7 -13.12 -13.10 5.77
CA ASP A 7 -12.71 -13.98 6.84
C ASP A 7 -11.27 -14.47 6.66
N ILE A 8 -10.50 -14.42 7.74
CA ILE A 8 -9.13 -14.91 7.76
C ILE A 8 -9.14 -16.35 8.27
N PRO A 9 -8.70 -17.34 7.45
CA PRO A 9 -8.52 -18.70 7.93
C PRO A 9 -7.56 -18.76 9.13
N VAL A 10 -7.79 -19.70 10.05
CA VAL A 10 -6.98 -19.86 11.27
C VAL A 10 -5.49 -19.97 10.95
N SER A 11 -5.12 -20.73 9.92
CA SER A 11 -3.73 -20.89 9.51
C SER A 11 -3.09 -19.57 9.05
N MET A 12 -3.84 -18.75 8.33
CA MET A 12 -3.38 -17.42 7.90
C MET A 12 -3.27 -16.49 9.10
N TRP A 13 -4.25 -16.50 10.00
CA TRP A 13 -4.22 -15.72 11.23
C TRP A 13 -2.99 -16.02 12.06
N GLN A 14 -2.70 -17.31 12.29
CA GLN A 14 -1.53 -17.74 13.07
C GLN A 14 -0.23 -17.22 12.48
N ARG A 15 -0.10 -17.22 11.15
CA ARG A 15 1.08 -16.72 10.46
C ARG A 15 1.17 -15.18 10.48
N PHE A 16 0.07 -14.49 10.20
CA PHE A 16 0.06 -13.02 10.10
C PHE A 16 0.08 -12.34 11.46
N ALA A 17 -0.54 -12.92 12.47
CA ALA A 17 -0.54 -12.39 13.84
C ALA A 17 0.73 -12.72 14.63
N SER A 18 1.72 -13.36 14.02
CA SER A 18 3.03 -13.60 14.64
C SER A 18 3.71 -12.26 14.96
N PRO A 19 4.41 -12.16 16.12
CA PRO A 19 5.13 -10.93 16.47
C PRO A 19 6.34 -10.67 15.58
N VAL A 20 6.79 -11.65 14.82
CA VAL A 20 7.92 -11.54 13.88
C VAL A 20 7.54 -12.21 12.57
N TRP A 21 7.76 -11.53 11.47
CA TRP A 21 7.61 -12.07 10.12
C TRP A 21 8.97 -12.32 9.51
N THR A 22 9.27 -13.57 9.17
CA THR A 22 10.54 -13.99 8.58
C THR A 22 10.43 -14.32 7.10
N ASP A 23 9.23 -14.28 6.53
CA ASP A 23 8.89 -14.73 5.18
C ASP A 23 8.45 -13.58 4.25
N ILE A 24 8.88 -12.34 4.54
CA ILE A 24 8.63 -11.19 3.68
C ILE A 24 9.67 -11.16 2.55
N ASP A 25 9.20 -11.10 1.31
CA ASP A 25 10.05 -10.91 0.14
C ASP A 25 10.53 -9.45 0.10
N GLN A 26 11.83 -9.23 0.27
CA GLN A 26 12.45 -7.91 0.28
C GLN A 26 12.38 -7.22 -1.09
N GLY A 27 12.25 -7.98 -2.17
CA GLY A 27 12.13 -7.45 -3.52
C GLY A 27 10.71 -7.04 -3.93
N ASP A 28 9.70 -7.39 -3.13
CA ASP A 28 8.29 -7.12 -3.43
C ASP A 28 7.94 -5.66 -3.09
N THR A 29 8.44 -4.73 -3.91
CA THR A 29 8.22 -3.29 -3.74
C THR A 29 7.73 -2.66 -5.04
N LEU A 30 7.03 -1.51 -4.93
CA LEU A 30 6.66 -0.73 -6.10
C LEU A 30 7.89 -0.05 -6.71
N GLN A 31 8.09 -0.27 -7.99
CA GLN A 31 8.96 0.48 -8.90
C GLN A 31 10.14 1.21 -8.23
N ARG A 32 10.97 0.44 -7.55
CA ARG A 32 12.14 0.96 -6.85
C ARG A 32 13.01 1.86 -7.72
N GLN A 33 13.09 1.59 -9.02
CA GLN A 33 13.89 2.36 -9.97
C GLN A 33 13.27 3.71 -10.30
N SER A 34 11.95 3.80 -10.41
CA SER A 34 11.26 5.05 -10.71
C SER A 34 11.17 6.01 -9.52
N ALA A 35 11.46 5.52 -8.31
CA ALA A 35 11.61 6.38 -7.13
C ALA A 35 13.00 7.04 -7.04
N ARG A 36 13.89 6.76 -8.00
CA ARG A 36 15.29 7.22 -8.00
C ARG A 36 15.56 8.16 -9.16
N GLU A 37 14.87 9.28 -9.23
CA GLU A 37 15.11 10.26 -10.28
C GLU A 37 16.31 11.17 -9.98
N ASP A 38 16.67 11.38 -8.71
CA ASP A 38 17.77 12.24 -8.26
C ASP A 38 18.70 11.49 -7.29
N ASP A 39 19.94 12.00 -7.14
CA ASP A 39 20.92 11.46 -6.18
C ASP A 39 20.40 11.47 -4.73
N ASP A 40 19.59 12.46 -4.38
CA ASP A 40 18.94 12.55 -3.07
C ASP A 40 17.88 11.46 -2.85
N GLU A 41 17.37 10.87 -3.92
CA GLU A 41 16.34 9.83 -3.89
C GLU A 41 16.92 8.41 -3.78
N LYS A 42 18.24 8.26 -3.80
CA LYS A 42 18.94 6.97 -3.64
C LYS A 42 18.67 6.30 -2.29
N HIS A 43 18.20 7.08 -1.32
CA HIS A 43 17.94 6.60 0.04
C HIS A 43 16.50 6.13 0.28
N ILE A 44 15.64 6.19 -0.74
CA ILE A 44 14.26 5.74 -0.58
C ILE A 44 14.21 4.23 -0.64
N CYS A 45 13.65 3.68 0.42
CA CYS A 45 13.31 2.28 0.52
C CYS A 45 11.80 2.15 0.54
N PRO A 46 11.15 1.85 -0.60
CA PRO A 46 9.73 1.56 -0.59
C PRO A 46 9.43 0.40 0.36
N LEU A 47 8.34 0.51 1.11
CA LEU A 47 7.92 -0.57 1.99
C LEU A 47 7.49 -1.78 1.15
N GLN A 48 7.84 -2.97 1.60
CA GLN A 48 7.45 -4.21 0.93
C GLN A 48 5.92 -4.35 0.92
N LEU A 49 5.40 -4.68 -0.24
CA LEU A 49 3.94 -4.80 -0.44
C LEU A 49 3.35 -5.92 0.42
N GLY A 50 4.12 -6.98 0.67
CA GLY A 50 3.71 -8.08 1.55
C GLY A 50 3.43 -7.63 2.98
N VAL A 51 4.23 -6.72 3.52
CA VAL A 51 3.99 -6.12 4.85
C VAL A 51 2.66 -5.36 4.87
N ILE A 52 2.43 -4.55 3.84
CA ILE A 52 1.22 -3.74 3.74
C ILE A 52 -0.02 -4.65 3.59
N ARG A 53 0.05 -5.68 2.74
CA ARG A 53 -1.06 -6.64 2.57
C ARG A 53 -1.44 -7.30 3.88
N ARG A 54 -0.47 -7.74 4.68
CA ARG A 54 -0.71 -8.38 5.98
C ARG A 54 -1.35 -7.41 6.97
N ALA A 55 -0.84 -6.19 7.05
CA ALA A 55 -1.42 -5.16 7.90
C ALA A 55 -2.87 -4.88 7.52
N MET A 56 -3.14 -4.70 6.23
CA MET A 56 -4.51 -4.46 5.76
C MET A 56 -5.44 -5.63 6.01
N LYS A 57 -4.96 -6.86 5.81
CA LYS A 57 -5.75 -8.06 6.08
C LYS A 57 -6.12 -8.19 7.55
N LEU A 58 -5.19 -7.84 8.45
CA LEU A 58 -5.39 -7.95 9.89
C LEU A 58 -6.29 -6.84 10.46
N TRP A 59 -6.17 -5.61 9.96
CA TRP A 59 -6.76 -4.44 10.62
C TRP A 59 -7.81 -3.70 9.80
N THR A 60 -8.09 -4.10 8.57
CA THR A 60 -9.12 -3.47 7.74
C THR A 60 -10.05 -4.50 7.11
N ASN A 61 -11.22 -4.01 6.69
CA ASN A 61 -12.18 -4.78 5.90
C ASN A 61 -12.32 -4.17 4.49
N PRO A 62 -12.79 -4.94 3.49
CA PRO A 62 -13.13 -4.37 2.19
C PRO A 62 -14.10 -3.18 2.34
N GLY A 63 -13.81 -2.11 1.59
CA GLY A 63 -14.58 -0.87 1.65
C GLY A 63 -14.14 0.14 2.69
N ASP A 64 -13.25 -0.24 3.61
CA ASP A 64 -12.69 0.69 4.59
C ASP A 64 -11.79 1.74 3.92
N VAL A 65 -11.62 2.88 4.60
CA VAL A 65 -10.73 3.95 4.16
C VAL A 65 -9.37 3.81 4.83
N VAL A 66 -8.32 3.77 4.04
CA VAL A 66 -6.92 3.76 4.49
C VAL A 66 -6.34 5.16 4.28
N LEU A 67 -5.81 5.74 5.34
CA LEU A 67 -5.18 7.06 5.30
C LEU A 67 -3.68 6.95 5.46
N SER A 68 -2.91 7.58 4.57
CA SER A 68 -1.47 7.76 4.72
C SER A 68 -1.11 9.26 4.57
N PRO A 69 -0.69 9.92 5.65
CA PRO A 69 -0.24 11.32 5.58
C PRO A 69 1.14 11.46 4.94
N PHE A 70 1.85 10.36 4.72
CA PHE A 70 3.16 10.30 4.09
C PHE A 70 3.13 9.25 2.96
N ALA A 71 2.34 9.53 1.92
CA ALA A 71 2.03 8.54 0.90
C ALA A 71 3.24 8.08 0.08
N GLY A 72 4.29 8.90 -0.03
CA GLY A 72 5.47 8.57 -0.82
C GLY A 72 5.10 8.28 -2.26
N ILE A 73 5.56 7.14 -2.79
CA ILE A 73 5.20 6.68 -4.14
C ILE A 73 3.88 5.90 -4.19
N GLY A 74 3.14 5.85 -3.08
CA GLY A 74 1.80 5.30 -3.04
C GLY A 74 1.71 3.80 -2.76
N SER A 75 2.69 3.20 -2.10
CA SER A 75 2.70 1.75 -1.82
C SER A 75 1.46 1.29 -1.04
N GLU A 76 1.10 2.00 0.04
CA GLU A 76 -0.07 1.69 0.84
C GLU A 76 -1.36 1.85 0.04
N GLY A 77 -1.46 2.91 -0.75
CA GLY A 77 -2.61 3.17 -1.60
C GLY A 77 -2.79 2.13 -2.68
N HIS A 78 -1.69 1.73 -3.33
CA HIS A 78 -1.70 0.69 -4.35
C HIS A 78 -2.27 -0.63 -3.79
N VAL A 79 -1.77 -1.08 -2.65
CA VAL A 79 -2.26 -2.31 -2.01
C VAL A 79 -3.69 -2.15 -1.52
N ALA A 80 -4.04 -1.00 -0.91
CA ALA A 80 -5.39 -0.74 -0.45
C ALA A 80 -6.41 -0.89 -1.57
N VAL A 81 -6.15 -0.25 -2.71
CA VAL A 81 -7.04 -0.32 -3.89
C VAL A 81 -7.11 -1.73 -4.45
N GLN A 82 -5.98 -2.44 -4.58
CA GLN A 82 -5.96 -3.83 -5.02
C GLN A 82 -6.78 -4.75 -4.12
N MET A 83 -6.82 -4.48 -2.84
CA MET A 83 -7.57 -5.27 -1.86
C MET A 83 -9.01 -4.76 -1.63
N GLY A 84 -9.50 -3.83 -2.44
CA GLY A 84 -10.86 -3.33 -2.35
C GLY A 84 -11.11 -2.30 -1.24
N ARG A 85 -10.05 -1.71 -0.68
CA ARG A 85 -10.16 -0.59 0.25
C ARG A 85 -10.11 0.72 -0.52
N LYS A 86 -10.58 1.80 0.12
CA LYS A 86 -10.43 3.16 -0.38
C LYS A 86 -9.13 3.75 0.19
N PHE A 87 -8.54 4.71 -0.53
CA PHE A 87 -7.29 5.32 -0.09
C PHE A 87 -7.37 6.84 -0.11
N VAL A 88 -6.88 7.45 0.97
CA VAL A 88 -6.65 8.89 1.07
C VAL A 88 -5.19 9.09 1.47
N GLY A 89 -4.45 9.90 0.71
CA GLY A 89 -3.04 10.13 0.97
C GLY A 89 -2.62 11.57 0.77
N ALA A 90 -1.50 11.93 1.38
CA ALA A 90 -0.85 13.22 1.16
C ALA A 90 0.65 13.00 0.94
N GLU A 91 1.22 13.75 -0.01
CA GLU A 91 2.64 13.73 -0.33
C GLU A 91 3.11 15.10 -0.78
N LEU A 92 4.09 15.66 -0.08
CA LEU A 92 4.60 17.00 -0.35
C LEU A 92 5.63 17.05 -1.49
N LYS A 93 6.36 15.95 -1.71
CA LYS A 93 7.40 15.92 -2.76
C LYS A 93 6.75 15.67 -4.11
N GLY A 94 6.87 16.66 -5.02
CA GLY A 94 6.21 16.62 -6.32
C GLY A 94 6.53 15.42 -7.19
N SER A 95 7.80 14.97 -7.20
CA SER A 95 8.21 13.79 -7.97
C SER A 95 7.57 12.50 -7.41
N TYR A 96 7.45 12.37 -6.09
CA TYR A 96 6.80 11.23 -5.46
C TYR A 96 5.29 11.26 -5.66
N TYR A 97 4.70 12.45 -5.55
CA TYR A 97 3.29 12.64 -5.84
C TYR A 97 2.94 12.18 -7.27
N ALA A 98 3.72 12.61 -8.25
CA ALA A 98 3.52 12.20 -9.65
C ALA A 98 3.67 10.70 -9.83
N GLN A 99 4.64 10.08 -9.18
CA GLN A 99 4.82 8.63 -9.23
C GLN A 99 3.69 7.90 -8.51
N ALA A 100 3.23 8.43 -7.38
CA ALA A 100 2.09 7.86 -6.66
C ALA A 100 0.82 7.86 -7.52
N VAL A 101 0.55 8.94 -8.25
CA VAL A 101 -0.58 8.99 -9.18
C VAL A 101 -0.51 7.86 -10.20
N LYS A 102 0.65 7.62 -10.80
CA LYS A 102 0.85 6.52 -11.77
C LYS A 102 0.61 5.16 -11.12
N ASN A 103 1.16 4.95 -9.93
CA ASN A 103 1.05 3.68 -9.21
C ASN A 103 -0.40 3.38 -8.78
N LEU A 104 -1.13 4.40 -8.36
CA LEU A 104 -2.54 4.26 -7.98
C LEU A 104 -3.43 4.00 -9.19
N HIS A 105 -3.16 4.62 -10.32
CA HIS A 105 -3.85 4.30 -11.57
C HIS A 105 -3.60 2.86 -12.02
N ALA A 106 -2.38 2.36 -11.87
CA ALA A 106 -2.05 0.98 -12.19
C ALA A 106 -2.79 -0.03 -11.31
N ALA A 107 -3.07 0.34 -10.05
CA ALA A 107 -3.83 -0.51 -9.12
C ALA A 107 -5.32 -0.56 -9.46
N SER A 108 -5.87 0.49 -10.05
CA SER A 108 -7.29 0.59 -10.43
C SER A 108 -7.42 1.20 -11.82
N PRO A 109 -7.22 0.42 -12.90
CA PRO A 109 -7.29 0.92 -14.27
C PRO A 109 -8.63 1.53 -14.65
N ASP A 110 -9.71 1.10 -14.00
CA ASP A 110 -11.08 1.56 -14.28
C ASP A 110 -11.41 2.93 -13.66
N GLY A 111 -10.44 3.57 -12.98
CA GLY A 111 -10.58 4.94 -12.52
C GLY A 111 -11.68 5.17 -11.49
N GLY A 112 -11.98 4.21 -10.62
CA GLY A 112 -13.00 4.35 -9.59
C GLY A 112 -12.68 5.44 -8.56
N PRO A 113 -13.69 5.99 -7.86
CA PRO A 113 -13.54 7.05 -6.85
C PRO A 113 -12.94 6.53 -5.54
N GLN A 114 -11.98 5.64 -5.61
CA GLN A 114 -11.42 4.95 -4.45
C GLN A 114 -10.15 5.61 -3.91
N VAL A 115 -9.66 6.64 -4.58
CA VAL A 115 -8.40 7.29 -4.25
C VAL A 115 -8.57 8.80 -4.19
N GLU A 116 -8.11 9.40 -3.10
CA GLU A 116 -7.89 10.84 -2.99
C GLU A 116 -6.43 11.07 -2.61
N LEU A 117 -5.73 11.91 -3.37
CA LEU A 117 -4.34 12.21 -3.13
C LEU A 117 -4.15 13.74 -3.11
N PHE A 118 -3.55 14.22 -2.03
CA PHE A 118 -3.29 15.64 -1.80
C PHE A 118 -1.79 15.93 -1.87
N ALA A 119 -1.48 17.02 -2.52
CA ALA A 119 -0.11 17.54 -2.61
C ALA A 119 0.23 18.45 -1.43
#